data_62770449cf1430eb7ddc75bc12359893
#
_entry.id   62770449cf1430eb7ddc75bc12359893
#
_cell.length_a   1.000
_cell.length_b   1.000
_cell.length_c   1.000
_cell.angle_alpha   90.00
_cell.angle_beta   90.00
_cell.angle_gamma   90.00
#
_symmetry.space_group_name_H-M   'P 1'
#
loop_
_entity.id
_entity.type
_entity.pdbx_description
1 polymer ?
#
loop_
_entity_poly.entity_id
_entity_poly.type
_entity_poly.pdbx_seq_one_letter_code
_entity_poly.pdbx_strand_id
1 'polypeptide(L)'
;LPGSGAVAFASFAFDPTPGASVIVVPRVVVGRRDGVTWLTVVTGSPREARHAIEETVAAIAHPAAVPEAPCGVAYAEGSLSVPDWQSAVTEAVRRIDDGELDKVVLARDVVVTTDAPIDPRHLLTRLAARYPSCWTFSVDGLPGSTPEMLVRRIGDTVTIQRAGDVIPQI
;
A
#
# COMPACT_ATOMS: atom_id res chain seq x y z
N LEU A 1 -11.61 -20.91 4.44
CA LEU A 1 -11.88 -19.59 3.84
C LEU A 1 -10.64 -19.14 3.06
N PRO A 2 -10.78 -18.69 1.78
CA PRO A 2 -9.66 -18.13 1.05
C PRO A 2 -9.06 -16.93 1.80
N GLY A 3 -7.73 -16.95 2.06
CA GLY A 3 -7.03 -15.90 2.80
C GLY A 3 -7.01 -16.09 4.33
N SER A 4 -7.56 -17.16 4.88
CA SER A 4 -7.55 -17.46 6.32
C SER A 4 -6.31 -18.22 6.79
N GLY A 5 -5.31 -18.44 5.93
CA GLY A 5 -4.05 -19.03 6.28
C GLY A 5 -2.98 -18.01 6.71
N ALA A 6 -1.74 -18.46 6.84
CA ALA A 6 -0.61 -17.58 6.99
C ALA A 6 -0.47 -16.72 5.72
N VAL A 7 -0.26 -15.42 5.91
CA VAL A 7 -0.07 -14.46 4.82
C VAL A 7 1.24 -13.71 5.02
N ALA A 8 1.82 -13.24 3.92
CA ALA A 8 2.95 -12.34 3.94
C ALA A 8 2.59 -11.06 3.16
N PHE A 9 3.04 -9.94 3.67
CA PHE A 9 2.98 -8.64 2.99
C PHE A 9 4.40 -8.28 2.54
N ALA A 10 4.55 -7.84 1.31
CA ALA A 10 5.86 -7.53 0.77
C ALA A 10 5.87 -6.17 0.07
N SER A 11 7.00 -5.49 0.16
CA SER A 11 7.35 -4.32 -0.63
C SER A 11 8.72 -4.56 -1.23
N PHE A 12 8.82 -4.51 -2.55
CA PHE A 12 10.08 -4.72 -3.27
C PHE A 12 10.56 -3.41 -3.88
N ALA A 13 11.82 -3.09 -3.61
CA ALA A 13 12.47 -1.98 -4.28
C ALA A 13 12.73 -2.31 -5.75
N PHE A 14 12.74 -1.30 -6.60
CA PHE A 14 13.12 -1.43 -8.00
C PHE A 14 14.62 -1.69 -8.16
N ASP A 15 15.44 -1.03 -7.34
CA ASP A 15 16.88 -1.20 -7.30
C ASP A 15 17.26 -2.38 -6.36
N PRO A 16 18.24 -3.23 -6.72
CA PRO A 16 18.74 -4.31 -5.88
C PRO A 16 19.51 -3.87 -4.62
N THR A 17 19.43 -2.60 -4.24
CA THR A 17 20.09 -2.06 -3.04
C THR A 17 19.70 -2.86 -1.80
N PRO A 18 20.66 -3.40 -1.02
CA PRO A 18 20.39 -4.17 0.17
C PRO A 18 19.54 -3.38 1.19
N GLY A 19 18.52 -4.04 1.76
CA GLY A 19 17.65 -3.46 2.79
C GLY A 19 16.47 -2.63 2.29
N ALA A 20 16.34 -2.41 0.97
CA ALA A 20 15.23 -1.65 0.40
C ALA A 20 13.95 -2.49 0.17
N SER A 21 14.04 -3.82 0.22
CA SER A 21 12.89 -4.72 0.11
C SER A 21 12.55 -5.35 1.45
N VAL A 22 11.26 -5.53 1.73
CA VAL A 22 10.77 -6.09 2.98
C VAL A 22 9.69 -7.13 2.74
N ILE A 23 9.70 -8.20 3.53
CA ILE A 23 8.62 -9.18 3.64
C ILE A 23 8.24 -9.30 5.11
N VAL A 24 6.97 -9.01 5.41
CA VAL A 24 6.41 -9.09 6.76
C VAL A 24 5.46 -10.27 6.84
N VAL A 25 5.74 -11.21 7.73
CA VAL A 25 4.82 -12.30 8.09
C VAL A 25 4.22 -11.95 9.45
N PRO A 26 2.97 -11.46 9.53
CA PRO A 26 2.36 -11.08 10.79
C PRO A 26 2.12 -12.29 11.70
N ARG A 27 2.38 -12.13 12.99
CA ARG A 27 2.01 -13.13 14.00
C ARG A 27 0.48 -13.26 14.12
N VAL A 28 -0.23 -12.16 13.93
CA VAL A 28 -1.69 -12.10 14.03
C VAL A 28 -2.25 -11.38 12.81
N VAL A 29 -3.24 -11.98 12.18
CA VAL A 29 -3.97 -11.40 11.05
C VAL A 29 -5.46 -11.40 11.34
N VAL A 30 -6.07 -10.23 11.33
CA VAL A 30 -7.53 -10.08 11.32
C VAL A 30 -7.95 -9.87 9.88
N GLY A 31 -8.73 -10.78 9.35
CA GLY A 31 -9.26 -10.70 7.99
C GLY A 31 -10.77 -10.53 7.98
N ARG A 32 -11.29 -9.84 6.96
CA ARG A 32 -12.73 -9.70 6.71
C ARG A 32 -13.03 -9.76 5.23
N ARG A 33 -14.00 -10.59 4.86
CA ARG A 33 -14.50 -10.69 3.49
C ARG A 33 -15.93 -11.20 3.49
N ASP A 34 -16.78 -10.63 2.66
CA ASP A 34 -18.17 -11.08 2.45
C ASP A 34 -18.95 -11.24 3.77
N GLY A 35 -18.79 -10.30 4.69
CA GLY A 35 -19.44 -10.30 6.00
C GLY A 35 -18.83 -11.26 7.03
N VAL A 36 -17.87 -12.10 6.65
CA VAL A 36 -17.17 -13.03 7.56
C VAL A 36 -15.86 -12.39 8.03
N THR A 37 -15.66 -12.38 9.34
CA THR A 37 -14.40 -11.97 9.97
C THR A 37 -13.69 -13.19 10.54
N TRP A 38 -12.38 -13.28 10.39
CA TRP A 38 -11.57 -14.34 10.94
C TRP A 38 -10.28 -13.80 11.57
N LEU A 39 -9.71 -14.61 12.43
CA LEU A 39 -8.42 -14.37 13.07
C LEU A 39 -7.48 -15.53 12.74
N THR A 40 -6.31 -15.22 12.22
CA THR A 40 -5.21 -16.17 12.01
C THR A 40 -4.07 -15.83 12.95
N VAL A 41 -3.60 -16.81 13.72
CA VAL A 41 -2.44 -16.68 14.61
C VAL A 41 -1.36 -17.65 14.18
N VAL A 42 -0.16 -17.15 13.94
CA VAL A 42 1.03 -17.92 13.60
C VAL A 42 1.94 -17.96 14.82
N THR A 43 2.10 -19.14 15.42
CA THR A 43 2.85 -19.31 16.67
C THR A 43 3.37 -20.74 16.81
N GLY A 44 4.43 -20.92 17.61
CA GLY A 44 5.01 -22.23 17.93
C GLY A 44 4.30 -23.00 19.05
N SER A 45 3.35 -22.37 19.78
CA SER A 45 2.70 -23.05 20.91
C SER A 45 1.23 -22.66 21.09
N PRO A 46 0.39 -23.62 21.58
CA PRO A 46 -1.02 -23.36 21.86
C PRO A 46 -1.25 -22.27 22.94
N ARG A 47 -0.33 -22.13 23.88
CA ARG A 47 -0.42 -21.14 24.94
C ARG A 47 -0.25 -19.71 24.38
N GLU A 48 0.75 -19.52 23.52
CA GLU A 48 0.96 -18.25 22.82
C GLU A 48 -0.20 -17.91 21.91
N ALA A 49 -0.79 -18.92 21.22
CA ALA A 49 -1.97 -18.73 20.40
C ALA A 49 -3.14 -18.17 21.21
N ARG A 50 -3.44 -18.77 22.37
CA ARG A 50 -4.52 -18.32 23.23
C ARG A 50 -4.30 -16.87 23.68
N HIS A 51 -3.10 -16.53 24.15
CA HIS A 51 -2.76 -15.18 24.60
C HIS A 51 -2.93 -14.16 23.47
N ALA A 52 -2.40 -14.45 22.27
CA ALA A 52 -2.53 -13.58 21.11
C ALA A 52 -4.00 -13.38 20.68
N ILE A 53 -4.84 -14.39 20.80
CA ILE A 53 -6.29 -14.30 20.54
C ILE A 53 -6.94 -13.36 21.55
N GLU A 54 -6.70 -13.56 22.84
CA GLU A 54 -7.26 -12.75 23.93
C GLU A 54 -6.88 -11.27 23.77
N GLU A 55 -5.59 -10.97 23.54
CA GLU A 55 -5.10 -9.61 23.28
C GLU A 55 -5.79 -8.98 22.05
N THR A 56 -5.90 -9.74 20.95
CA THR A 56 -6.49 -9.23 19.72
C THR A 56 -7.97 -8.94 19.88
N VAL A 57 -8.72 -9.84 20.53
CA VAL A 57 -10.15 -9.65 20.81
C VAL A 57 -10.35 -8.41 21.70
N ALA A 58 -9.52 -8.23 22.73
CA ALA A 58 -9.57 -7.06 23.57
C ALA A 58 -9.26 -5.76 22.80
N ALA A 59 -8.28 -5.78 21.91
CA ALA A 59 -7.94 -4.62 21.08
C ALA A 59 -9.06 -4.26 20.08
N ILE A 60 -9.77 -5.24 19.55
CA ILE A 60 -10.95 -5.03 18.67
C ILE A 60 -12.12 -4.44 19.47
N ALA A 61 -12.34 -4.93 20.70
CA ALA A 61 -13.41 -4.44 21.57
C ALA A 61 -13.17 -3.01 22.08
N HIS A 62 -11.90 -2.60 22.15
CA HIS A 62 -11.49 -1.27 22.60
C HIS A 62 -10.61 -0.61 21.54
N PRO A 63 -11.19 -0.16 20.41
CA PRO A 63 -10.43 0.41 19.31
C PRO A 63 -9.70 1.67 19.77
N ALA A 64 -8.48 1.85 19.28
CA ALA A 64 -7.72 3.06 19.49
C ALA A 64 -8.48 4.29 18.97
N ALA A 65 -8.17 5.46 19.54
CA ALA A 65 -8.72 6.72 19.08
C ALA A 65 -8.51 6.93 17.58
N VAL A 66 -9.44 7.61 16.95
CA VAL A 66 -9.31 8.03 15.54
C VAL A 66 -8.09 8.96 15.46
N PRO A 67 -7.17 8.72 14.53
CA PRO A 67 -5.98 9.55 14.40
C PRO A 67 -6.36 10.96 13.98
N GLU A 68 -5.75 11.95 14.64
CA GLU A 68 -5.95 13.36 14.31
C GLU A 68 -5.24 13.73 13.01
N ALA A 69 -5.69 14.82 12.40
CA ALA A 69 -5.02 15.38 11.24
C ALA A 69 -3.65 15.95 11.66
N PRO A 70 -2.60 15.81 10.84
CA PRO A 70 -1.31 16.40 11.14
C PRO A 70 -1.38 17.93 11.17
N CYS A 71 -0.65 18.54 12.11
CA CYS A 71 -0.48 19.99 12.24
C CYS A 71 0.87 20.43 11.68
N GLY A 72 1.01 21.74 11.40
CA GLY A 72 2.25 22.32 10.90
C GLY A 72 2.68 21.77 9.53
N VAL A 73 1.72 21.45 8.68
CA VAL A 73 2.01 20.84 7.37
C VAL A 73 2.70 21.84 6.46
N ALA A 74 3.93 21.52 6.06
CA ALA A 74 4.68 22.26 5.06
C ALA A 74 5.09 21.33 3.90
N TYR A 75 5.19 21.88 2.71
CA TYR A 75 5.54 21.16 1.49
C TYR A 75 6.84 21.69 0.94
N ALA A 76 7.70 20.80 0.48
CA ALA A 76 8.91 21.11 -0.27
C ALA A 76 8.99 20.25 -1.53
N GLU A 77 9.78 20.70 -2.49
CA GLU A 77 10.06 19.90 -3.68
C GLU A 77 10.85 18.65 -3.29
N GLY A 78 10.58 17.56 -4.00
CA GLY A 78 11.31 16.31 -3.86
C GLY A 78 12.55 16.25 -4.71
N SER A 79 12.78 15.13 -5.38
CA SER A 79 13.95 14.89 -6.22
C SER A 79 14.01 15.76 -7.48
N LEU A 80 12.85 16.19 -7.99
CA LEU A 80 12.72 17.06 -9.15
C LEU A 80 11.91 18.31 -8.79
N SER A 81 12.37 19.47 -9.24
CA SER A 81 11.57 20.69 -9.20
C SER A 81 10.37 20.60 -10.16
N VAL A 82 9.37 21.47 -9.97
CA VAL A 82 8.21 21.54 -10.90
C VAL A 82 8.65 21.79 -12.34
N PRO A 83 9.53 22.77 -12.64
CA PRO A 83 10.03 23.01 -14.00
C PRO A 83 10.78 21.83 -14.59
N ASP A 84 11.63 21.16 -13.81
CA ASP A 84 12.40 20.00 -14.28
C ASP A 84 11.50 18.83 -14.62
N TRP A 85 10.47 18.58 -13.79
CA TRP A 85 9.48 17.55 -14.07
C TRP A 85 8.67 17.86 -15.32
N GLN A 86 8.25 19.12 -15.54
CA GLN A 86 7.57 19.55 -16.76
C GLN A 86 8.45 19.35 -18.00
N SER A 87 9.75 19.65 -17.88
CA SER A 87 10.72 19.41 -18.95
C SER A 87 10.87 17.92 -19.27
N ALA A 88 10.90 17.05 -18.23
CA ALA A 88 10.93 15.61 -18.41
C ALA A 88 9.66 15.08 -19.11
N VAL A 89 8.47 15.62 -18.78
CA VAL A 89 7.22 15.28 -19.48
C VAL A 89 7.29 15.69 -20.95
N THR A 90 7.76 16.89 -21.25
CA THR A 90 7.90 17.40 -22.63
C THR A 90 8.84 16.53 -23.44
N GLU A 91 9.96 16.13 -22.88
CA GLU A 91 10.93 15.24 -23.53
C GLU A 91 10.34 13.83 -23.74
N ALA A 92 9.58 13.32 -22.77
CA ALA A 92 8.91 12.05 -22.90
C ALA A 92 7.90 12.02 -24.06
N VAL A 93 7.08 13.08 -24.17
CA VAL A 93 6.13 13.25 -25.28
C VAL A 93 6.86 13.29 -26.62
N ARG A 94 7.92 14.09 -26.73
CA ARG A 94 8.75 14.16 -27.95
C ARG A 94 9.25 12.78 -28.37
N ARG A 95 9.75 11.97 -27.44
CA ARG A 95 10.25 10.60 -27.73
C ARG A 95 9.13 9.65 -28.17
N ILE A 96 7.92 9.85 -27.66
CA ILE A 96 6.75 9.08 -28.14
C ILE A 96 6.39 9.48 -29.55
N ASP A 97 6.36 10.77 -29.85
CA ASP A 97 6.04 11.29 -31.20
C ASP A 97 7.10 10.86 -32.24
N ASP A 98 8.35 10.76 -31.84
CA ASP A 98 9.46 10.27 -32.69
C ASP A 98 9.47 8.72 -32.83
N GLY A 99 8.59 8.02 -32.13
CA GLY A 99 8.51 6.54 -32.17
C GLY A 99 9.63 5.82 -31.42
N GLU A 100 10.38 6.53 -30.58
CA GLU A 100 11.40 5.94 -29.71
C GLU A 100 10.77 5.19 -28.50
N LEU A 101 9.57 5.61 -28.08
CA LEU A 101 8.81 5.05 -26.97
C LEU A 101 7.35 4.90 -27.38
N ASP A 102 6.74 3.79 -27.00
CA ASP A 102 5.28 3.64 -27.13
C ASP A 102 4.54 4.30 -25.97
N LYS A 103 5.14 4.26 -24.78
CA LYS A 103 4.54 4.72 -23.55
C LYS A 103 5.62 4.93 -22.47
N VAL A 104 5.40 5.90 -21.59
CA VAL A 104 6.20 6.10 -20.38
C VAL A 104 5.30 6.52 -19.22
N VAL A 105 5.67 6.09 -18.02
CA VAL A 105 5.04 6.54 -16.77
C VAL A 105 6.08 7.35 -15.99
N LEU A 106 5.75 8.60 -15.70
CA LEU A 106 6.61 9.51 -14.94
C LEU A 106 6.06 9.67 -13.53
N ALA A 107 6.93 9.54 -12.53
CA ALA A 107 6.61 9.80 -11.13
C ALA A 107 7.22 11.12 -10.67
N ARG A 108 6.60 11.73 -9.68
CA ARG A 108 7.12 12.91 -8.96
C ARG A 108 6.90 12.71 -7.47
N ASP A 109 7.89 13.07 -6.69
CA ASP A 109 7.83 13.09 -5.24
C ASP A 109 7.65 14.51 -4.70
N VAL A 110 7.10 14.59 -3.49
CA VAL A 110 6.95 15.83 -2.71
C VAL A 110 7.32 15.50 -1.27
N VAL A 111 8.13 16.36 -0.66
CA VAL A 111 8.46 16.23 0.75
C VAL A 111 7.41 16.94 1.58
N VAL A 112 6.87 16.24 2.57
CA VAL A 112 5.90 16.79 3.52
C VAL A 112 6.52 16.73 4.91
N THR A 113 6.56 17.87 5.59
CA THR A 113 6.98 17.97 6.99
C THR A 113 5.80 18.38 7.87
N THR A 114 5.81 17.93 9.11
CA THR A 114 4.76 18.18 10.10
C THR A 114 5.39 18.36 11.47
N ASP A 115 4.67 19.01 12.41
CA ASP A 115 5.15 19.27 13.77
C ASP A 115 5.39 17.98 14.58
N ALA A 116 4.65 16.91 14.24
CA ALA A 116 4.78 15.60 14.87
C ALA A 116 4.69 14.50 13.80
N PRO A 117 5.20 13.28 14.06
CA PRO A 117 5.09 12.17 13.12
C PRO A 117 3.65 11.92 12.68
N ILE A 118 3.45 11.73 11.39
CA ILE A 118 2.12 11.47 10.82
C ILE A 118 1.70 10.04 11.21
N ASP A 119 0.53 9.89 11.81
CA ASP A 119 -0.07 8.58 12.03
C ASP A 119 -0.51 7.98 10.67
N PRO A 120 0.06 6.85 10.25
CA PRO A 120 -0.27 6.26 8.94
C PRO A 120 -1.76 5.89 8.81
N ARG A 121 -2.46 5.63 9.91
CA ARG A 121 -3.90 5.36 9.90
C ARG A 121 -4.71 6.56 9.40
N HIS A 122 -4.26 7.79 9.68
CA HIS A 122 -4.88 9.01 9.13
C HIS A 122 -4.80 9.01 7.60
N LEU A 123 -3.62 8.73 7.04
CA LEU A 123 -3.42 8.66 5.58
C LEU A 123 -4.25 7.54 4.96
N LEU A 124 -4.22 6.34 5.54
CA LEU A 124 -4.99 5.19 5.05
C LEU A 124 -6.49 5.47 5.03
N THR A 125 -7.03 6.07 6.07
CA THR A 125 -8.45 6.44 6.15
C THR A 125 -8.82 7.43 5.03
N ARG A 126 -7.99 8.43 4.80
CA ARG A 126 -8.22 9.41 3.73
C ARG A 126 -8.10 8.81 2.34
N LEU A 127 -7.08 7.96 2.12
CA LEU A 127 -6.89 7.27 0.85
C LEU A 127 -8.08 6.35 0.53
N ALA A 128 -8.51 5.53 1.49
CA ALA A 128 -9.66 4.65 1.32
C ALA A 128 -10.96 5.41 1.04
N ALA A 129 -11.18 6.54 1.72
CA ALA A 129 -12.36 7.38 1.48
C ALA A 129 -12.31 8.10 0.13
N ARG A 130 -11.13 8.55 -0.30
CA ARG A 130 -10.96 9.31 -1.55
C ARG A 130 -10.95 8.41 -2.79
N TYR A 131 -10.44 7.19 -2.64
CA TYR A 131 -10.23 6.23 -3.72
C TYR A 131 -10.84 4.87 -3.37
N PRO A 132 -12.18 4.76 -3.29
CA PRO A 132 -12.86 3.54 -2.83
C PRO A 132 -12.67 2.33 -3.75
N SER A 133 -12.33 2.55 -5.01
CA SER A 133 -12.01 1.50 -6.00
C SER A 133 -10.55 1.05 -6.00
N CYS A 134 -9.70 1.70 -5.19
CA CYS A 134 -8.28 1.36 -5.11
C CYS A 134 -7.99 0.38 -3.96
N TRP A 135 -6.90 -0.35 -4.11
CA TRP A 135 -6.30 -1.13 -3.04
C TRP A 135 -5.54 -0.18 -2.10
N THR A 136 -6.02 -0.01 -0.88
CA THR A 136 -5.32 0.77 0.14
C THR A 136 -4.51 -0.18 1.02
N PHE A 137 -3.23 0.11 1.21
CA PHE A 137 -2.29 -0.76 1.91
C PHE A 137 -1.31 0.03 2.77
N SER A 138 -0.68 -0.66 3.72
CA SER A 138 0.51 -0.19 4.43
C SER A 138 1.41 -1.37 4.74
N VAL A 139 2.67 -1.30 4.32
CA VAL A 139 3.68 -2.33 4.56
C VAL A 139 4.94 -1.65 5.07
N ASP A 140 5.34 -1.97 6.30
CA ASP A 140 6.56 -1.47 6.93
C ASP A 140 6.75 0.07 6.81
N GLY A 141 5.71 0.82 7.16
CA GLY A 141 5.75 2.29 7.12
C GLY A 141 5.50 2.92 5.74
N LEU A 142 5.28 2.13 4.69
CA LEU A 142 4.90 2.58 3.36
C LEU A 142 3.37 2.48 3.17
N PRO A 143 2.58 3.54 3.39
CA PRO A 143 1.17 3.57 3.05
C PRO A 143 0.98 3.90 1.57
N GLY A 144 -0.04 3.32 0.95
CA GLY A 144 -0.33 3.60 -0.44
C GLY A 144 -1.76 3.26 -0.84
N SER A 145 -2.13 3.72 -2.04
CA SER A 145 -3.39 3.38 -2.69
C SER A 145 -3.16 3.24 -4.19
N THR A 146 -3.59 2.14 -4.79
CA THR A 146 -3.40 1.85 -6.21
C THR A 146 -4.61 1.18 -6.81
N PRO A 147 -5.04 1.56 -8.03
CA PRO A 147 -6.03 0.84 -8.78
C PRO A 147 -5.43 -0.39 -9.49
N GLU A 148 -4.10 -0.47 -9.59
CA GLU A 148 -3.41 -1.48 -10.39
C GLU A 148 -3.16 -2.76 -9.60
N MET A 149 -3.27 -3.87 -10.32
CA MET A 149 -2.96 -5.22 -9.84
C MET A 149 -1.89 -5.81 -10.75
N LEU A 150 -0.66 -5.93 -10.24
CA LEU A 150 0.46 -6.46 -11.02
C LEU A 150 0.19 -7.90 -11.46
N VAL A 151 -0.12 -8.76 -10.50
CA VAL A 151 -0.42 -10.17 -10.74
C VAL A 151 -1.38 -10.71 -9.67
N ARG A 152 -2.32 -11.54 -10.08
CA ARG A 152 -3.23 -12.27 -9.20
C ARG A 152 -3.24 -13.75 -9.57
N ARG A 153 -3.05 -14.63 -8.58
CA ARG A 153 -3.21 -16.07 -8.75
C ARG A 153 -4.33 -16.59 -7.85
N ILE A 154 -5.26 -17.33 -8.42
CA ILE A 154 -6.31 -18.05 -7.67
C ILE A 154 -6.33 -19.48 -8.20
N GLY A 155 -5.90 -20.44 -7.37
CA GLY A 155 -5.70 -21.82 -7.83
C GLY A 155 -4.68 -21.86 -8.97
N ASP A 156 -5.09 -22.38 -10.13
CA ASP A 156 -4.26 -22.49 -11.31
C ASP A 156 -4.42 -21.32 -12.31
N THR A 157 -5.29 -20.36 -11.98
CA THR A 157 -5.53 -19.18 -12.83
C THR A 157 -4.62 -18.05 -12.40
N VAL A 158 -3.83 -17.52 -13.35
CA VAL A 158 -2.98 -16.33 -13.18
C VAL A 158 -3.56 -15.22 -14.03
N THR A 159 -3.83 -14.08 -13.41
CA THR A 159 -4.24 -12.84 -14.07
C THR A 159 -3.14 -11.82 -13.95
N ILE A 160 -2.74 -11.23 -15.06
CA ILE A 160 -1.75 -10.16 -15.14
C ILE A 160 -2.47 -8.94 -15.73
N GLN A 161 -2.31 -7.80 -15.09
CA GLN A 161 -2.81 -6.54 -15.60
C GLN A 161 -1.62 -5.71 -16.08
N ARG A 162 -1.71 -5.21 -17.32
CA ARG A 162 -0.69 -4.30 -17.86
C ARG A 162 -0.91 -2.91 -17.25
N ALA A 163 0.16 -2.26 -16.88
CA ALA A 163 0.12 -0.88 -16.42
C ALA A 163 -0.53 0.00 -17.51
N GLY A 164 -1.62 0.68 -17.16
CA GLY A 164 -2.41 1.52 -18.05
C GLY A 164 -3.64 0.86 -18.70
N ASP A 165 -3.93 -0.39 -18.38
CA ASP A 165 -5.22 -0.96 -18.71
C ASP A 165 -6.29 -0.31 -17.82
N VAL A 166 -7.32 0.26 -18.45
CA VAL A 166 -8.45 0.84 -17.71
C VAL A 166 -9.23 -0.31 -17.07
N ILE A 167 -9.34 -0.32 -15.74
CA ILE A 167 -10.24 -1.25 -15.06
C ILE A 167 -11.66 -0.77 -15.32
N PRO A 168 -12.53 -1.56 -15.96
CA PRO A 168 -13.95 -1.24 -15.99
C PRO A 168 -14.44 -1.19 -14.55
N GLN A 169 -14.99 -0.06 -14.14
CA GLN A 169 -15.66 0.06 -12.85
C GLN A 169 -16.91 -0.81 -12.91
N ILE A 170 -16.97 -1.88 -12.10
CA ILE A 170 -18.16 -2.69 -11.88
C ILE A 170 -18.94 -2.09 -10.74
#